data_a2a7dbcf6de356f008005b32d25441b4
#
_entry.id   a2a7dbcf6de356f008005b32d25441b4
#
_cell.length_a   1.000
_cell.length_b   1.000
_cell.length_c   1.000
_cell.angle_alpha   90.00
_cell.angle_beta   90.00
_cell.angle_gamma   90.00
#
_symmetry.space_group_name_H-M   'P 1'
#
loop_
_entity.id
_entity.type
_entity.pdbx_description
1 polymer ?
#
loop_
_entity_poly.entity_id
_entity_poly.type
_entity_poly.pdbx_seq_one_letter_code
_entity_poly.pdbx_strand_id
1 'polypeptide(L)'
;MDKPHITLIGMGLIGSSIGHALKRGDLAAHITGYARSAETRQKALNIGFVDSIADSLKGAVADADIVFLNVPVGMIAEIVRDMAPSLKPGAIVTDVGSVKKSVMDAVHEHLTENTTFVPAHPIAGTELSGPEAGFAELFDNRWCILTPDSETDKQAVQTISDLWRAMGSDVEIMDADHHDLVLAIT
;
A
#
# COMPACT_ATOMS: atom_id res chain seq x y z
N MET A 1 10.65 -4.18 18.30
CA MET A 1 10.70 -4.81 16.96
C MET A 1 11.49 -3.88 16.05
N ASP A 2 12.28 -4.43 15.14
CA ASP A 2 12.93 -3.62 14.13
C ASP A 2 11.86 -3.02 13.20
N LYS A 3 12.08 -1.79 12.74
CA LYS A 3 11.17 -1.13 11.80
C LYS A 3 11.20 -1.86 10.46
N PRO A 4 10.06 -1.97 9.74
CA PRO A 4 10.01 -2.66 8.45
C PRO A 4 10.70 -1.89 7.33
N HIS A 5 11.19 -2.62 6.33
CA HIS A 5 11.44 -2.09 4.99
C HIS A 5 10.12 -2.04 4.22
N ILE A 6 9.73 -0.86 3.77
CA ILE A 6 8.46 -0.63 3.08
C ILE A 6 8.71 -0.23 1.63
N THR A 7 7.99 -0.87 0.71
CA THR A 7 8.01 -0.50 -0.71
C THR A 7 6.69 0.13 -1.12
N LEU A 8 6.77 1.28 -1.79
CA LEU A 8 5.64 2.00 -2.37
C LEU A 8 5.64 1.78 -3.90
N ILE A 9 4.69 0.99 -4.40
CA ILE A 9 4.46 0.79 -5.83
C ILE A 9 3.37 1.75 -6.28
N GLY A 10 3.74 2.74 -7.09
CA GLY A 10 2.90 3.90 -7.41
C GLY A 10 3.10 5.05 -6.41
N MET A 11 3.51 6.19 -6.93
CA MET A 11 3.86 7.38 -6.16
C MET A 11 3.04 8.58 -6.65
N GLY A 12 1.72 8.38 -6.75
CA GLY A 12 0.72 9.44 -6.90
C GLY A 12 0.35 10.06 -5.54
N LEU A 13 -0.78 10.76 -5.46
CA LEU A 13 -1.26 11.40 -4.22
C LEU A 13 -1.22 10.46 -3.01
N ILE A 14 -1.84 9.28 -3.10
CA ILE A 14 -1.93 8.35 -1.95
C ILE A 14 -0.55 7.79 -1.60
N GLY A 15 0.20 7.28 -2.59
CA GLY A 15 1.51 6.68 -2.34
C GLY A 15 2.53 7.68 -1.78
N SER A 16 2.55 8.92 -2.28
CA SER A 16 3.42 9.98 -1.73
C SER A 16 2.98 10.40 -0.33
N SER A 17 1.68 10.47 -0.05
CA SER A 17 1.16 10.77 1.29
C SER A 17 1.50 9.67 2.29
N ILE A 18 1.43 8.39 1.89
CA ILE A 18 1.91 7.27 2.72
C ILE A 18 3.39 7.47 3.04
N GLY A 19 4.23 7.75 2.03
CA GLY A 19 5.65 8.01 2.25
C GLY A 19 5.91 9.16 3.24
N HIS A 20 5.20 10.27 3.09
CA HIS A 20 5.28 11.39 4.03
C HIS A 20 4.82 11.03 5.45
N ALA A 21 3.71 10.29 5.59
CA ALA A 21 3.20 9.88 6.89
C ALA A 21 4.15 8.88 7.57
N LEU A 22 4.73 7.92 6.83
CA LEU A 22 5.75 7.01 7.32
C LEU A 22 6.98 7.75 7.84
N LYS A 23 7.45 8.77 7.09
CA LYS A 23 8.57 9.63 7.51
C LYS A 23 8.22 10.45 8.75
N ARG A 24 7.04 11.09 8.78
CA ARG A 24 6.56 11.88 9.92
C ARG A 24 6.55 11.05 11.22
N GLY A 25 6.06 9.81 11.14
CA GLY A 25 5.92 8.91 12.27
C GLY A 25 7.17 8.08 12.58
N ASP A 26 8.24 8.19 11.77
CA ASP A 26 9.44 7.34 11.86
C ASP A 26 9.09 5.84 11.89
N LEU A 27 8.18 5.40 10.99
CA LEU A 27 7.52 4.09 11.02
C LEU A 27 8.23 3.02 10.18
N ALA A 28 9.20 3.38 9.36
CA ALA A 28 9.94 2.47 8.50
C ALA A 28 11.45 2.59 8.72
N ALA A 29 12.19 1.47 8.62
CA ALA A 29 13.65 1.49 8.57
C ALA A 29 14.16 2.04 7.24
N HIS A 30 13.46 1.72 6.16
CA HIS A 30 13.77 2.16 4.81
C HIS A 30 12.49 2.18 3.95
N ILE A 31 12.37 3.19 3.09
CA ILE A 31 11.24 3.31 2.15
C ILE A 31 11.80 3.29 0.73
N THR A 32 11.44 2.27 -0.04
CA THR A 32 11.77 2.17 -1.47
C THR A 32 10.58 2.60 -2.31
N GLY A 33 10.80 3.48 -3.27
CA GLY A 33 9.78 3.91 -4.23
C GLY A 33 9.94 3.25 -5.59
N TYR A 34 8.83 2.84 -6.22
CA TYR A 34 8.80 2.40 -7.61
C TYR A 34 7.63 3.03 -8.37
N ALA A 35 7.92 3.52 -9.55
CA ALA A 35 6.94 3.92 -10.56
C ALA A 35 7.50 3.62 -11.95
N ARG A 36 6.62 3.43 -12.94
CA ARG A 36 7.04 3.17 -14.34
C ARG A 36 7.86 4.33 -14.90
N SER A 37 7.44 5.57 -14.64
CA SER A 37 8.13 6.77 -15.10
C SER A 37 9.40 7.05 -14.28
N ALA A 38 10.55 7.15 -14.95
CA ALA A 38 11.80 7.56 -14.33
C ALA A 38 11.71 8.99 -13.75
N GLU A 39 10.96 9.87 -14.40
CA GLU A 39 10.71 11.23 -13.91
C GLU A 39 9.98 11.19 -12.56
N THR A 40 8.90 10.40 -12.43
CA THR A 40 8.17 10.23 -11.15
C THR A 40 9.09 9.68 -10.05
N ARG A 41 9.93 8.70 -10.37
CA ARG A 41 10.88 8.14 -9.40
C ARG A 41 11.86 9.20 -8.90
N GLN A 42 12.44 9.98 -9.83
CA GLN A 42 13.39 11.03 -9.47
C GLN A 42 12.74 12.17 -8.66
N LYS A 43 11.52 12.56 -9.03
CA LYS A 43 10.74 13.54 -8.24
C LYS A 43 10.49 13.07 -6.82
N ALA A 44 10.05 11.81 -6.64
CA ALA A 44 9.81 11.22 -5.33
C ALA A 44 11.04 11.25 -4.43
N LEU A 45 12.20 10.89 -4.99
CA LEU A 45 13.47 10.94 -4.27
C LEU A 45 13.84 12.38 -3.89
N ASN A 46 13.68 13.33 -4.80
CA ASN A 46 14.02 14.75 -4.57
C ASN A 46 13.11 15.40 -3.51
N ILE A 47 11.82 15.02 -3.47
CA ILE A 47 10.87 15.47 -2.46
C ILE A 47 11.21 14.88 -1.09
N GLY A 48 11.77 13.64 -1.06
CA GLY A 48 12.30 13.04 0.16
C GLY A 48 11.33 12.17 0.95
N PHE A 49 10.17 11.78 0.38
CA PHE A 49 9.26 10.84 1.05
C PHE A 49 9.65 9.36 0.85
N VAL A 50 10.65 9.08 0.02
CA VAL A 50 11.32 7.77 -0.10
C VAL A 50 12.82 7.92 0.16
N ASP A 51 13.47 6.84 0.63
CA ASP A 51 14.92 6.80 0.86
C ASP A 51 15.69 6.39 -0.40
N SER A 52 15.06 5.56 -1.22
CA SER A 52 15.62 5.09 -2.48
C SER A 52 14.54 4.86 -3.53
N ILE A 53 14.96 4.75 -4.77
CA ILE A 53 14.12 4.37 -5.91
C ILE A 53 14.67 3.09 -6.54
N ALA A 54 13.78 2.21 -6.98
CA ALA A 54 14.15 1.00 -7.71
C ALA A 54 13.93 1.20 -9.21
N ASP A 55 14.82 0.63 -10.03
CA ASP A 55 14.73 0.68 -11.50
C ASP A 55 13.81 -0.40 -12.07
N SER A 56 13.51 -1.43 -11.29
CA SER A 56 12.61 -2.51 -11.68
C SER A 56 11.63 -2.86 -10.56
N LEU A 57 10.45 -3.36 -10.94
CA LEU A 57 9.44 -3.83 -10.00
C LEU A 57 9.98 -4.97 -9.11
N LYS A 58 10.70 -5.92 -9.72
CA LYS A 58 11.29 -7.05 -9.00
C LYS A 58 12.32 -6.60 -7.96
N GLY A 59 13.20 -5.67 -8.34
CA GLY A 59 14.18 -5.11 -7.41
C GLY A 59 13.55 -4.28 -6.28
N ALA A 60 12.40 -3.66 -6.55
CA ALA A 60 11.69 -2.87 -5.55
C ALA A 60 11.15 -3.72 -4.38
N VAL A 61 10.75 -4.96 -4.65
CA VAL A 61 10.04 -5.79 -3.65
C VAL A 61 10.92 -6.86 -3.00
N ALA A 62 12.14 -7.09 -3.49
CA ALA A 62 12.97 -8.22 -3.08
C ALA A 62 13.30 -8.22 -1.56
N ASP A 63 13.52 -7.04 -0.98
CA ASP A 63 13.87 -6.90 0.44
C ASP A 63 12.72 -6.32 1.27
N ALA A 64 11.53 -6.10 0.66
CA ALA A 64 10.40 -5.48 1.33
C ALA A 64 9.75 -6.39 2.38
N ASP A 65 9.51 -5.88 3.58
CA ASP A 65 8.65 -6.49 4.59
C ASP A 65 7.18 -6.21 4.28
N ILE A 66 6.90 -4.99 3.80
CA ILE A 66 5.55 -4.53 3.46
C ILE A 66 5.58 -3.85 2.08
N VAL A 67 4.65 -4.22 1.21
CA VAL A 67 4.49 -3.62 -0.12
C VAL A 67 3.12 -2.97 -0.22
N PHE A 68 3.10 -1.65 -0.47
CA PHE A 68 1.88 -0.90 -0.77
C PHE A 68 1.65 -0.81 -2.28
N LEU A 69 0.48 -1.26 -2.74
CA LEU A 69 0.03 -1.14 -4.13
C LEU A 69 -0.81 0.13 -4.29
N ASN A 70 -0.16 1.24 -4.65
CA ASN A 70 -0.79 2.56 -4.82
C ASN A 70 -1.03 2.86 -6.30
N VAL A 71 -1.59 1.92 -7.01
CA VAL A 71 -1.83 1.97 -8.46
C VAL A 71 -3.31 1.83 -8.78
N PRO A 72 -3.76 2.25 -9.96
CA PRO A 72 -5.14 2.02 -10.37
C PRO A 72 -5.52 0.54 -10.28
N VAL A 73 -6.75 0.26 -9.82
CA VAL A 73 -7.26 -1.11 -9.60
C VAL A 73 -7.04 -2.03 -10.80
N GLY A 74 -7.31 -1.55 -12.01
CA GLY A 74 -7.11 -2.34 -13.24
C GLY A 74 -5.68 -2.76 -13.55
N MET A 75 -4.68 -2.26 -12.79
CA MET A 75 -3.26 -2.62 -12.95
C MET A 75 -2.78 -3.60 -11.89
N ILE A 76 -3.56 -3.85 -10.85
CA ILE A 76 -3.12 -4.64 -9.68
C ILE A 76 -2.77 -6.07 -10.09
N ALA A 77 -3.63 -6.74 -10.86
CA ALA A 77 -3.38 -8.12 -11.31
C ALA A 77 -2.04 -8.29 -12.03
N GLU A 78 -1.74 -7.41 -12.99
CA GLU A 78 -0.49 -7.43 -13.75
C GLU A 78 0.72 -7.20 -12.83
N ILE A 79 0.64 -6.21 -11.96
CA ILE A 79 1.73 -5.86 -11.05
C ILE A 79 1.98 -6.99 -10.05
N VAL A 80 0.93 -7.57 -9.47
CA VAL A 80 1.08 -8.67 -8.51
C VAL A 80 1.67 -9.90 -9.19
N ARG A 81 1.17 -10.30 -10.37
CA ARG A 81 1.75 -11.39 -11.16
C ARG A 81 3.24 -11.21 -11.39
N ASP A 82 3.66 -10.00 -11.75
CA ASP A 82 5.06 -9.72 -12.14
C ASP A 82 5.99 -9.60 -10.92
N MET A 83 5.47 -9.16 -9.75
CA MET A 83 6.28 -9.00 -8.54
C MET A 83 6.31 -10.24 -7.63
N ALA A 84 5.23 -11.03 -7.59
CA ALA A 84 5.05 -12.11 -6.63
C ALA A 84 6.23 -13.09 -6.55
N PRO A 85 6.86 -13.52 -7.69
CA PRO A 85 8.03 -14.40 -7.63
C PRO A 85 9.28 -13.79 -6.97
N SER A 86 9.28 -12.48 -6.73
CA SER A 86 10.42 -11.74 -6.16
C SER A 86 10.16 -11.26 -4.74
N LEU A 87 8.97 -11.48 -4.21
CA LEU A 87 8.66 -11.17 -2.81
C LEU A 87 9.42 -12.12 -1.88
N LYS A 88 9.94 -11.59 -0.78
CA LYS A 88 10.55 -12.44 0.23
C LYS A 88 9.49 -13.20 1.03
N PRO A 89 9.81 -14.38 1.56
CA PRO A 89 8.90 -15.11 2.45
C PRO A 89 8.51 -14.25 3.66
N GLY A 90 7.22 -14.25 3.99
CA GLY A 90 6.67 -13.45 5.09
C GLY A 90 6.33 -12.00 4.72
N ALA A 91 6.55 -11.57 3.48
CA ALA A 91 6.17 -10.23 3.05
C ALA A 91 4.66 -10.03 3.12
N ILE A 92 4.24 -8.85 3.58
CA ILE A 92 2.84 -8.41 3.57
C ILE A 92 2.63 -7.50 2.37
N VAL A 93 1.62 -7.81 1.56
CA VAL A 93 1.16 -6.96 0.47
C VAL A 93 -0.14 -6.30 0.91
N THR A 94 -0.29 -5.01 0.66
CA THR A 94 -1.52 -4.25 0.93
C THR A 94 -1.80 -3.30 -0.23
N ASP A 95 -3.06 -2.95 -0.44
CA ASP A 95 -3.47 -2.01 -1.49
C ASP A 95 -4.19 -0.78 -0.90
N VAL A 96 -4.60 0.13 -1.77
CA VAL A 96 -5.36 1.34 -1.41
C VAL A 96 -6.58 1.54 -2.32
N GLY A 97 -6.98 0.49 -3.01
CA GLY A 97 -8.06 0.56 -4.01
C GLY A 97 -9.44 0.80 -3.39
N SER A 98 -10.29 1.50 -4.12
CA SER A 98 -11.66 1.85 -3.69
C SER A 98 -12.68 0.71 -3.84
N VAL A 99 -12.33 -0.39 -4.47
CA VAL A 99 -13.12 -1.63 -4.57
C VAL A 99 -12.29 -2.78 -4.03
N LYS A 100 -12.92 -3.68 -3.25
CA LYS A 100 -12.16 -4.72 -2.55
C LYS A 100 -12.31 -6.09 -3.18
N LYS A 101 -13.52 -6.51 -3.51
CA LYS A 101 -13.76 -7.87 -4.01
C LYS A 101 -12.92 -8.19 -5.25
N SER A 102 -12.98 -7.35 -6.28
CA SER A 102 -12.21 -7.57 -7.51
C SER A 102 -10.70 -7.48 -7.31
N VAL A 103 -10.23 -6.66 -6.36
CA VAL A 103 -8.81 -6.58 -6.01
C VAL A 103 -8.35 -7.85 -5.32
N MET A 104 -9.12 -8.37 -4.35
CA MET A 104 -8.81 -9.62 -3.65
C MET A 104 -8.71 -10.79 -4.64
N ASP A 105 -9.69 -10.94 -5.52
CA ASP A 105 -9.69 -12.00 -6.54
C ASP A 105 -8.44 -11.91 -7.43
N ALA A 106 -8.10 -10.71 -7.90
CA ALA A 106 -6.92 -10.47 -8.74
C ALA A 106 -5.59 -10.73 -8.02
N VAL A 107 -5.50 -10.45 -6.73
CA VAL A 107 -4.29 -10.66 -5.93
C VAL A 107 -4.13 -12.13 -5.57
N HIS A 108 -5.19 -12.81 -5.12
CA HIS A 108 -5.15 -14.21 -4.73
C HIS A 108 -4.76 -15.15 -5.87
N GLU A 109 -5.07 -14.79 -7.12
CA GLU A 109 -4.67 -15.57 -8.30
C GLU A 109 -3.14 -15.67 -8.45
N HIS A 110 -2.39 -14.70 -7.93
CA HIS A 110 -0.96 -14.54 -8.25
C HIS A 110 -0.02 -14.58 -7.04
N LEU A 111 -0.50 -14.32 -5.82
CA LEU A 111 0.35 -14.39 -4.63
C LEU A 111 0.70 -15.84 -4.27
N THR A 112 1.89 -16.00 -3.69
CA THR A 112 2.39 -17.29 -3.21
C THR A 112 1.96 -17.54 -1.76
N GLU A 113 1.91 -18.81 -1.35
CA GLU A 113 1.55 -19.23 0.03
C GLU A 113 2.44 -18.64 1.14
N ASN A 114 3.63 -18.14 0.78
CA ASN A 114 4.58 -17.56 1.73
C ASN A 114 4.41 -16.05 1.91
N THR A 115 3.38 -15.44 1.34
CA THR A 115 3.09 -14.01 1.41
C THR A 115 1.65 -13.79 1.84
N THR A 116 1.37 -12.68 2.54
CA THR A 116 0.03 -12.38 3.02
C THR A 116 -0.50 -11.12 2.35
N PHE A 117 -1.74 -11.15 1.89
CA PHE A 117 -2.45 -9.97 1.41
C PHE A 117 -3.39 -9.43 2.47
N VAL A 118 -3.26 -8.16 2.80
CA VAL A 118 -4.17 -7.43 3.69
C VAL A 118 -4.79 -6.29 2.88
N PRO A 119 -6.01 -6.46 2.36
CA PRO A 119 -6.67 -5.42 1.57
C PRO A 119 -7.00 -4.20 2.42
N ALA A 120 -6.76 -3.00 1.88
CA ALA A 120 -7.05 -1.75 2.56
C ALA A 120 -7.68 -0.73 1.62
N HIS A 121 -8.46 0.19 2.18
CA HIS A 121 -9.01 1.33 1.48
C HIS A 121 -9.02 2.56 2.41
N PRO A 122 -8.04 3.47 2.31
CA PRO A 122 -8.08 4.75 2.99
C PRO A 122 -9.16 5.64 2.35
N ILE A 123 -10.11 6.11 3.16
CA ILE A 123 -11.17 7.02 2.70
C ILE A 123 -10.61 8.45 2.73
N ALA A 124 -9.67 8.70 1.85
CA ALA A 124 -8.94 9.95 1.75
C ALA A 124 -8.55 10.23 0.30
N GLY A 125 -8.50 11.50 -0.06
CA GLY A 125 -8.12 11.92 -1.41
C GLY A 125 -8.36 13.41 -1.62
N THR A 126 -7.80 13.92 -2.70
CA THR A 126 -8.05 15.24 -3.25
C THR A 126 -8.12 15.14 -4.78
N GLU A 127 -8.47 16.22 -5.46
CA GLU A 127 -8.45 16.31 -6.93
C GLU A 127 -7.02 16.41 -7.50
N LEU A 128 -6.01 16.55 -6.66
CA LEU A 128 -4.60 16.67 -7.08
C LEU A 128 -4.00 15.29 -7.39
N SER A 129 -2.98 15.29 -8.23
CA SER A 129 -2.29 14.06 -8.66
C SER A 129 -0.78 14.26 -8.77
N GLY A 130 -0.04 13.14 -8.80
CA GLY A 130 1.42 13.15 -8.90
C GLY A 130 2.11 13.11 -7.54
N PRO A 131 3.45 12.95 -7.53
CA PRO A 131 4.22 12.83 -6.30
C PRO A 131 4.27 14.13 -5.49
N GLU A 132 4.12 15.28 -6.14
CA GLU A 132 4.09 16.60 -5.49
C GLU A 132 2.79 16.90 -4.74
N ALA A 133 1.74 16.11 -4.98
CA ALA A 133 0.43 16.29 -4.35
C ALA A 133 0.33 15.70 -2.95
N GLY A 134 1.28 14.83 -2.56
CA GLY A 134 1.25 14.13 -1.28
C GLY A 134 1.63 15.01 -0.09
N PHE A 135 0.99 14.73 1.05
CA PHE A 135 1.30 15.37 2.34
C PHE A 135 1.00 14.40 3.49
N ALA A 136 1.71 14.59 4.60
CA ALA A 136 1.69 13.64 5.72
C ALA A 136 0.34 13.55 6.46
N GLU A 137 -0.44 14.62 6.44
CA GLU A 137 -1.70 14.76 7.17
C GLU A 137 -2.92 14.26 6.38
N LEU A 138 -2.74 13.72 5.16
CA LEU A 138 -3.85 13.26 4.32
C LEU A 138 -4.77 12.26 5.05
N PHE A 139 -4.20 11.45 5.92
CA PHE A 139 -4.90 10.37 6.62
C PHE A 139 -5.37 10.74 8.03
N ASP A 140 -5.02 11.93 8.54
CA ASP A 140 -5.36 12.35 9.90
C ASP A 140 -6.88 12.45 10.05
N ASN A 141 -7.44 11.70 11.04
CA ASN A 141 -8.88 11.59 11.31
C ASN A 141 -9.70 11.11 10.09
N ARG A 142 -9.12 10.28 9.25
CA ARG A 142 -9.78 9.60 8.12
C ARG A 142 -9.87 8.11 8.39
N TRP A 143 -10.93 7.49 7.89
CA TRP A 143 -11.08 6.05 7.98
C TRP A 143 -10.15 5.34 7.00
N CYS A 144 -9.56 4.25 7.47
CA CYS A 144 -8.98 3.23 6.60
C CYS A 144 -9.72 1.91 6.86
N ILE A 145 -10.37 1.37 5.84
CA ILE A 145 -11.11 0.13 5.95
C ILE A 145 -10.23 -1.02 5.51
N LEU A 146 -10.07 -2.03 6.38
CA LEU A 146 -9.39 -3.27 6.05
C LEU A 146 -10.45 -4.36 5.78
N THR A 147 -10.23 -5.16 4.74
CA THR A 147 -11.18 -6.23 4.38
C THR A 147 -10.47 -7.59 4.27
N PRO A 148 -9.82 -8.07 5.33
CA PRO A 148 -9.20 -9.39 5.33
C PRO A 148 -10.27 -10.49 5.19
N ASP A 149 -9.93 -11.59 4.53
CA ASP A 149 -10.74 -12.80 4.58
C ASP A 149 -10.46 -13.63 5.85
N SER A 150 -11.19 -14.75 6.02
CA SER A 150 -11.05 -15.60 7.20
C SER A 150 -9.70 -16.30 7.32
N GLU A 151 -8.99 -16.46 6.21
CA GLU A 151 -7.71 -17.16 6.11
C GLU A 151 -6.52 -16.20 6.23
N THR A 152 -6.77 -14.89 6.16
CA THR A 152 -5.71 -13.87 6.26
C THR A 152 -5.03 -13.95 7.63
N ASP A 153 -3.69 -13.96 7.62
CA ASP A 153 -2.89 -14.00 8.86
C ASP A 153 -3.24 -12.82 9.78
N LYS A 154 -3.67 -13.14 11.01
CA LYS A 154 -4.12 -12.14 11.99
C LYS A 154 -3.00 -11.18 12.42
N GLN A 155 -1.75 -11.66 12.44
CA GLN A 155 -0.61 -10.81 12.79
C GLN A 155 -0.34 -9.80 11.67
N ALA A 156 -0.48 -10.20 10.40
CA ALA A 156 -0.37 -9.29 9.27
C ALA A 156 -1.48 -8.23 9.29
N VAL A 157 -2.74 -8.64 9.57
CA VAL A 157 -3.87 -7.70 9.73
C VAL A 157 -3.59 -6.70 10.84
N GLN A 158 -3.08 -7.16 12.00
CA GLN A 158 -2.73 -6.28 13.12
C GLN A 158 -1.61 -5.32 12.72
N THR A 159 -0.58 -5.80 12.03
CA THR A 159 0.56 -4.99 11.57
C THR A 159 0.10 -3.85 10.66
N ILE A 160 -0.73 -4.15 9.66
CA ILE A 160 -1.27 -3.12 8.75
C ILE A 160 -2.22 -2.17 9.47
N SER A 161 -3.06 -2.70 10.37
CA SER A 161 -3.97 -1.88 11.19
C SER A 161 -3.21 -0.87 12.05
N ASP A 162 -2.16 -1.31 12.75
CA ASP A 162 -1.34 -0.45 13.60
C ASP A 162 -0.57 0.58 12.78
N LEU A 163 -0.09 0.19 11.59
CA LEU A 163 0.59 1.11 10.68
C LEU A 163 -0.35 2.23 10.20
N TRP A 164 -1.59 1.91 9.80
CA TRP A 164 -2.57 2.92 9.40
C TRP A 164 -2.95 3.85 10.57
N ARG A 165 -3.12 3.30 11.79
CA ARG A 165 -3.36 4.13 13.00
C ARG A 165 -2.18 5.06 13.29
N ALA A 166 -0.95 4.56 13.17
CA ALA A 166 0.25 5.36 13.36
C ALA A 166 0.42 6.46 12.30
N MET A 167 -0.14 6.26 11.10
CA MET A 167 -0.22 7.29 10.05
C MET A 167 -1.36 8.30 10.26
N GLY A 168 -2.22 8.11 11.27
CA GLY A 168 -3.27 9.06 11.66
C GLY A 168 -4.71 8.62 11.33
N SER A 169 -4.92 7.43 10.76
CA SER A 169 -6.24 6.92 10.41
C SER A 169 -6.96 6.27 11.58
N ASP A 170 -8.30 6.39 11.58
CA ASP A 170 -9.16 5.43 12.27
C ASP A 170 -9.29 4.16 11.41
N VAL A 171 -9.17 2.98 12.03
CA VAL A 171 -9.18 1.71 11.29
C VAL A 171 -10.43 0.91 11.65
N GLU A 172 -11.19 0.53 10.62
CA GLU A 172 -12.33 -0.37 10.70
C GLU A 172 -12.05 -1.65 9.91
N ILE A 173 -12.59 -2.79 10.38
CA ILE A 173 -12.45 -4.09 9.70
C ILE A 173 -13.85 -4.59 9.36
N MET A 174 -14.07 -4.92 8.09
CA MET A 174 -15.31 -5.51 7.61
C MET A 174 -15.05 -6.48 6.47
N ASP A 175 -16.06 -7.25 6.03
CA ASP A 175 -15.92 -8.08 4.84
C ASP A 175 -15.97 -7.25 3.54
N ALA A 176 -15.39 -7.79 2.47
CA ALA A 176 -15.24 -7.07 1.20
C ALA A 176 -16.58 -6.82 0.50
N ASP A 177 -17.55 -7.74 0.61
CA ASP A 177 -18.86 -7.57 -0.02
C ASP A 177 -19.65 -6.45 0.67
N HIS A 178 -19.58 -6.38 2.00
CA HIS A 178 -20.17 -5.28 2.77
C HIS A 178 -19.51 -3.94 2.45
N HIS A 179 -18.17 -3.92 2.39
CA HIS A 179 -17.41 -2.73 1.98
C HIS A 179 -17.88 -2.21 0.62
N ASP A 180 -17.89 -3.06 -0.41
CA ASP A 180 -18.22 -2.65 -1.77
C ASP A 180 -19.70 -2.21 -1.87
N LEU A 181 -20.60 -2.83 -1.11
CA LEU A 181 -22.01 -2.41 -1.03
C LEU A 181 -22.16 -1.03 -0.40
N VAL A 182 -21.52 -0.78 0.74
CA VAL A 182 -21.65 0.50 1.47
C VAL A 182 -21.05 1.64 0.64
N LEU A 183 -19.88 1.43 0.04
CA LEU A 183 -19.20 2.49 -0.71
C LEU A 183 -19.73 2.70 -2.14
N ALA A 184 -20.53 1.78 -2.66
CA ALA A 184 -21.27 2.01 -3.92
C ALA A 184 -22.45 3.00 -3.77
N ILE A 185 -22.86 3.32 -2.53
CA ILE A 185 -24.01 4.17 -2.23
C ILE A 185 -23.56 5.60 -1.88
N THR A 186 -22.29 5.81 -1.65
CA THR A 186 -21.69 7.12 -1.28
C THR A 186 -21.04 7.79 -2.47
#